data_84ed6c264ed0be59e39bd9f1761de78e
#
_entry.id   84ed6c264ed0be59e39bd9f1761de78e
#
_cell.length_a   1.000
_cell.length_b   1.000
_cell.length_c   1.000
_cell.angle_alpha   90.00
_cell.angle_beta   90.00
_cell.angle_gamma   90.00
#
_symmetry.space_group_name_H-M   'P 1'
#
loop_
_entity.id
_entity.type
_entity.pdbx_description
1 polymer ?
#
loop_
_entity_poly.entity_id
_entity_poly.type
_entity_poly.pdbx_seq_one_letter_code
_entity_poly.pdbx_strand_id
1 'polypeptide(L)'
;MAEKKKPAIISEGDLDTLEKEILKKHEAGEKISQELLQEKAEKAHLSEEELDILFDWCSDHDIFLNGTDDDLFEEEIEEEREEEGIGEEDEKYSEDDEVPDAFVQTDRRASTGDSVRLYLQEIGKIPLLSPEEEKEIAKRCQEGDQEARNKLINSNLRLVVSIAKKYIKRGLSFQDLIQEGNMGLMRAVEKFDYQKGFRFSTYATWWIRQSMIRAIADQSRDIRLPVHMGEQIMKVRRTEKQLIQELGREPTYREIAAKMEGMTPERVEEILKIAMEPVSLETPAGEEENSTLSDFIEDTSIVDPKDYANNAFLKEEMDRILQMLNEREQKIIRMRFGLDDGRPKTLEEVGRECNVTRERIRQIEAKALRKLNRNYACKQDFRDWKEN
;
A
#
# COMPACT_ATOMS: atom_id res chain seq x y z
N MET A 1 0.29 -13.53 35.68
CA MET A 1 -1.04 -13.57 35.07
C MET A 1 -1.29 -12.20 34.47
N ALA A 2 -1.01 -12.02 33.20
CA ALA A 2 -1.30 -10.79 32.44
C ALA A 2 -2.49 -11.09 31.55
N GLU A 3 -3.62 -10.49 31.85
CA GLU A 3 -4.82 -10.54 31.05
C GLU A 3 -4.55 -9.90 29.69
N LYS A 4 -4.57 -10.68 28.65
CA LYS A 4 -4.66 -10.19 27.27
C LYS A 4 -6.04 -9.55 27.09
N LYS A 5 -6.08 -8.20 27.09
CA LYS A 5 -7.24 -7.44 26.62
C LYS A 5 -7.50 -7.85 25.15
N LYS A 6 -8.67 -8.41 24.90
CA LYS A 6 -9.21 -8.61 23.54
C LYS A 6 -9.34 -7.23 22.89
N PRO A 7 -9.04 -7.07 21.58
CA PRO A 7 -9.36 -5.84 20.87
C PRO A 7 -10.87 -5.63 20.94
N ALA A 8 -11.29 -4.44 21.35
CA ALA A 8 -12.68 -4.02 21.36
C ALA A 8 -13.15 -3.96 19.90
N ILE A 9 -14.22 -4.69 19.59
CA ILE A 9 -14.97 -4.53 18.35
C ILE A 9 -15.65 -3.18 18.47
N ILE A 10 -15.13 -2.17 17.77
CA ILE A 10 -15.67 -0.82 17.72
C ILE A 10 -16.96 -0.88 16.89
N SER A 11 -18.03 -0.31 17.39
CA SER A 11 -19.36 -0.32 16.76
C SER A 11 -19.38 0.71 15.61
N GLU A 12 -20.11 0.41 14.51
CA GLU A 12 -20.40 1.34 13.40
C GLU A 12 -20.90 2.74 13.87
N GLY A 13 -21.27 2.87 15.15
CA GLY A 13 -21.72 4.12 15.76
C GLY A 13 -20.63 5.17 16.01
N ASP A 14 -19.35 4.84 16.02
CA ASP A 14 -18.28 5.78 16.32
C ASP A 14 -17.83 6.55 15.06
N LEU A 15 -17.84 5.93 13.88
CA LEU A 15 -17.66 6.57 12.58
C LEU A 15 -18.81 7.55 12.29
N ASP A 16 -20.07 7.12 12.41
CA ASP A 16 -21.27 7.95 12.21
C ASP A 16 -21.30 9.20 13.12
N THR A 17 -20.71 9.11 14.31
CA THR A 17 -20.66 10.25 15.24
C THR A 17 -19.61 11.26 14.84
N LEU A 18 -18.45 10.81 14.36
CA LEU A 18 -17.38 11.65 13.82
C LEU A 18 -17.83 12.36 12.53
N GLU A 19 -18.46 11.64 11.60
CA GLU A 19 -19.02 12.21 10.38
C GLU A 19 -20.01 13.35 10.67
N LYS A 20 -20.90 13.17 11.64
CA LYS A 20 -21.85 14.21 12.07
C LYS A 20 -21.19 15.42 12.75
N GLU A 21 -20.11 15.20 13.49
CA GLU A 21 -19.34 16.30 14.08
C GLU A 21 -18.58 17.10 13.03
N ILE A 22 -17.99 16.41 12.04
CA ILE A 22 -17.26 17.02 10.93
C ILE A 22 -18.23 17.85 10.07
N LEU A 23 -19.41 17.31 9.71
CA LEU A 23 -20.46 18.05 9.00
C LEU A 23 -20.87 19.32 9.73
N LYS A 24 -21.14 19.24 11.05
CA LYS A 24 -21.50 20.42 11.84
C LYS A 24 -20.44 21.52 11.85
N LYS A 25 -19.15 21.13 11.88
CA LYS A 25 -18.05 22.08 11.80
C LYS A 25 -17.93 22.70 10.41
N HIS A 26 -18.12 21.88 9.37
CA HIS A 26 -18.14 22.36 7.99
C HIS A 26 -19.31 23.35 7.74
N GLU A 27 -20.53 23.03 8.24
CA GLU A 27 -21.69 23.93 8.18
C GLU A 27 -21.49 25.22 8.99
N ALA A 28 -20.68 25.17 10.05
CA ALA A 28 -20.30 26.34 10.84
C ALA A 28 -19.23 27.22 10.15
N GLY A 29 -18.69 26.78 9.00
CA GLY A 29 -17.64 27.48 8.25
C GLY A 29 -16.24 27.38 8.90
N GLU A 30 -16.03 26.42 9.82
CA GLU A 30 -14.71 26.16 10.38
C GLU A 30 -13.87 25.37 9.35
N LYS A 31 -12.61 25.81 9.19
CA LYS A 31 -11.66 25.07 8.37
C LYS A 31 -11.24 23.79 9.11
N ILE A 32 -11.40 22.65 8.43
CA ILE A 32 -11.03 21.35 8.98
C ILE A 32 -9.66 21.00 8.43
N SER A 33 -8.64 20.86 9.31
CA SER A 33 -7.32 20.39 8.93
C SER A 33 -7.24 18.86 9.01
N GLN A 34 -6.38 18.27 8.18
CA GLN A 34 -6.12 16.83 8.16
C GLN A 34 -5.55 16.35 9.51
N GLU A 35 -4.69 17.15 10.16
CA GLU A 35 -4.16 16.87 11.49
C GLU A 35 -5.27 16.76 12.55
N LEU A 36 -6.30 17.60 12.46
CA LEU A 36 -7.44 17.58 13.38
C LEU A 36 -8.30 16.33 13.19
N LEU A 37 -8.37 15.80 11.95
CA LEU A 37 -9.03 14.51 11.67
C LEU A 37 -8.23 13.35 12.21
N GLN A 38 -6.91 13.33 12.00
CA GLN A 38 -6.03 12.30 12.51
C GLN A 38 -6.06 12.25 14.04
N GLU A 39 -5.96 13.41 14.72
CA GLU A 39 -6.05 13.49 16.19
C GLU A 39 -7.39 12.97 16.73
N LYS A 40 -8.49 13.25 16.03
CA LYS A 40 -9.82 12.75 16.41
C LYS A 40 -9.98 11.25 16.14
N ALA A 41 -9.44 10.75 15.04
CA ALA A 41 -9.44 9.34 14.70
C ALA A 41 -8.59 8.52 15.69
N GLU A 42 -7.40 9.03 16.09
CA GLU A 42 -6.60 8.43 17.15
C GLU A 42 -7.33 8.39 18.51
N LYS A 43 -8.03 9.47 18.86
CA LYS A 43 -8.87 9.51 20.08
C LYS A 43 -10.03 8.55 20.04
N ALA A 44 -10.59 8.30 18.84
CA ALA A 44 -11.66 7.34 18.61
C ALA A 44 -11.15 5.90 18.42
N HIS A 45 -9.81 5.70 18.42
CA HIS A 45 -9.17 4.40 18.17
C HIS A 45 -9.59 3.73 16.86
N LEU A 46 -9.78 4.52 15.79
CA LEU A 46 -10.10 4.03 14.45
C LEU A 46 -8.92 3.23 13.88
N SER A 47 -9.25 2.21 13.09
CA SER A 47 -8.25 1.48 12.32
C SER A 47 -7.81 2.30 11.10
N GLU A 48 -6.66 1.93 10.51
CA GLU A 48 -6.13 2.57 9.30
C GLU A 48 -7.12 2.50 8.12
N GLU A 49 -7.83 1.37 7.97
CA GLU A 49 -8.87 1.17 6.94
C GLU A 49 -10.08 2.09 7.15
N GLU A 50 -10.50 2.30 8.40
CA GLU A 50 -11.61 3.20 8.75
C GLU A 50 -11.23 4.68 8.57
N LEU A 51 -9.96 5.01 8.72
CA LEU A 51 -9.42 6.33 8.46
C LEU A 51 -9.46 6.66 6.96
N ASP A 52 -9.07 5.73 6.12
CA ASP A 52 -9.17 5.86 4.66
C ASP A 52 -10.64 6.05 4.20
N ILE A 53 -11.58 5.31 4.79
CA ILE A 53 -13.02 5.47 4.54
C ILE A 53 -13.50 6.87 4.94
N LEU A 54 -13.02 7.40 6.08
CA LEU A 54 -13.36 8.74 6.54
C LEU A 54 -12.83 9.83 5.61
N PHE A 55 -11.62 9.68 5.08
CA PHE A 55 -11.06 10.59 4.08
C PHE A 55 -11.85 10.56 2.78
N ASP A 56 -12.25 9.36 2.31
CA ASP A 56 -13.12 9.21 1.15
C ASP A 56 -14.46 9.90 1.36
N TRP A 57 -15.05 9.68 2.51
CA TRP A 57 -16.31 10.30 2.89
C TRP A 57 -16.20 11.84 2.94
N CYS A 58 -15.13 12.42 3.49
CA CYS A 58 -14.88 13.85 3.47
C CYS A 58 -14.79 14.40 2.05
N SER A 59 -14.10 13.69 1.16
CA SER A 59 -13.98 14.05 -0.25
C SER A 59 -15.34 14.02 -0.96
N ASP A 60 -16.20 13.04 -0.65
CA ASP A 60 -17.53 12.92 -1.23
C ASP A 60 -18.50 14.03 -0.76
N HIS A 61 -18.28 14.60 0.43
CA HIS A 61 -19.10 15.66 1.01
C HIS A 61 -18.55 17.09 0.78
N ASP A 62 -17.59 17.28 -0.16
CA ASP A 62 -16.94 18.57 -0.46
C ASP A 62 -16.28 19.23 0.77
N ILE A 63 -15.88 18.44 1.75
CA ILE A 63 -15.16 18.92 2.91
C ILE A 63 -13.68 19.01 2.52
N PHE A 64 -13.26 20.22 2.10
CA PHE A 64 -11.87 20.50 1.75
C PHE A 64 -11.03 20.48 3.03
N LEU A 65 -10.21 19.45 3.14
CA LEU A 65 -9.22 19.37 4.21
C LEU A 65 -8.10 20.34 3.87
N ASN A 66 -8.10 21.51 4.49
CA ASN A 66 -6.96 22.41 4.43
C ASN A 66 -5.84 21.79 5.28
N GLY A 67 -4.94 21.08 4.63
CA GLY A 67 -3.76 20.48 5.25
C GLY A 67 -2.53 20.87 4.46
N THR A 68 -1.48 21.09 5.17
CA THR A 68 -0.10 21.28 4.75
C THR A 68 0.42 20.19 3.81
N ASP A 69 -0.33 19.10 3.56
CA ASP A 69 0.15 17.89 2.90
C ASP A 69 0.05 18.00 1.37
N ASP A 70 -1.03 18.57 0.83
CA ASP A 70 -1.11 18.87 -0.61
C ASP A 70 -0.12 20.00 -0.95
N ASP A 71 0.02 20.99 -0.07
CA ASP A 71 1.00 22.08 -0.22
C ASP A 71 2.43 21.53 -0.10
N LEU A 72 2.70 20.58 0.82
CA LEU A 72 4.00 19.93 0.96
C LEU A 72 4.36 19.10 -0.28
N PHE A 73 3.38 18.41 -0.86
CA PHE A 73 3.59 17.64 -2.10
C PHE A 73 3.88 18.55 -3.28
N GLU A 74 3.22 19.73 -3.33
CA GLU A 74 3.50 20.74 -4.36
C GLU A 74 4.85 21.40 -4.18
N GLU A 75 5.23 21.77 -2.96
CA GLU A 75 6.55 22.33 -2.67
C GLU A 75 7.67 21.35 -3.05
N GLU A 76 7.51 20.04 -2.76
CA GLU A 76 8.49 19.02 -3.18
C GLU A 76 8.59 18.90 -4.70
N ILE A 77 7.45 19.00 -5.40
CA ILE A 77 7.43 19.01 -6.87
C ILE A 77 8.15 20.24 -7.42
N GLU A 78 7.95 21.41 -6.82
CA GLU A 78 8.59 22.65 -7.24
C GLU A 78 10.10 22.61 -6.94
N GLU A 79 10.52 22.16 -5.75
CA GLU A 79 11.93 21.99 -5.39
C GLU A 79 12.65 21.03 -6.34
N GLU A 80 12.05 19.86 -6.68
CA GLU A 80 12.67 18.91 -7.61
C GLU A 80 12.77 19.44 -9.03
N ARG A 81 11.81 20.27 -9.48
CA ARG A 81 11.86 20.91 -10.80
C ARG A 81 12.94 21.98 -10.88
N GLU A 82 13.14 22.75 -9.81
CA GLU A 82 14.22 23.72 -9.71
C GLU A 82 15.59 23.02 -9.75
N GLU A 83 15.76 21.89 -9.04
CA GLU A 83 16.99 21.07 -9.04
C GLU A 83 17.27 20.47 -10.43
N GLU A 84 16.23 20.04 -11.18
CA GLU A 84 16.38 19.52 -12.55
C GLU A 84 16.60 20.65 -13.60
N GLY A 85 16.56 21.94 -13.20
CA GLY A 85 16.79 23.09 -14.10
C GLY A 85 15.63 23.31 -15.11
N ILE A 86 14.44 22.81 -14.79
CA ILE A 86 13.21 23.05 -15.56
C ILE A 86 12.64 24.39 -15.09
N GLY A 87 13.12 25.49 -15.71
CA GLY A 87 12.83 26.84 -15.26
C GLY A 87 11.36 27.27 -15.45
N GLU A 88 11.01 28.33 -14.72
CA GLU A 88 9.69 29.00 -14.65
C GLU A 88 9.16 29.58 -15.99
N GLU A 89 9.87 29.44 -17.10
CA GLU A 89 9.45 29.98 -18.39
C GLU A 89 8.16 29.35 -18.95
N ASP A 90 7.75 28.18 -18.39
CA ASP A 90 6.52 27.48 -18.79
C ASP A 90 5.26 27.93 -18.00
N GLU A 91 5.33 28.83 -17.02
CA GLU A 91 4.19 29.19 -16.16
C GLU A 91 3.30 30.35 -16.68
N LYS A 92 3.74 31.08 -17.68
CA LYS A 92 2.90 32.11 -18.31
C LYS A 92 2.05 31.54 -19.42
N TYR A 93 1.01 30.80 -19.05
CA TYR A 93 -0.04 30.48 -20.00
C TYR A 93 -0.83 31.76 -20.35
N SER A 94 -0.49 32.38 -21.45
CA SER A 94 -1.40 33.23 -22.17
C SER A 94 -2.52 32.38 -22.79
N GLU A 95 -3.71 32.91 -22.90
CA GLU A 95 -4.92 32.25 -23.41
C GLU A 95 -4.77 31.67 -24.83
N ASP A 96 -3.62 31.84 -25.48
CA ASP A 96 -3.31 31.49 -26.88
C ASP A 96 -2.23 30.40 -27.05
N ASP A 97 -1.71 29.79 -25.98
CA ASP A 97 -0.62 28.81 -26.10
C ASP A 97 -1.07 27.48 -26.71
N GLU A 98 -0.67 27.29 -27.96
CA GLU A 98 -0.64 25.99 -28.62
C GLU A 98 0.19 24.98 -27.76
N VAL A 99 -0.24 23.72 -27.71
CA VAL A 99 0.53 22.63 -27.05
C VAL A 99 1.98 22.71 -27.54
N PRO A 100 2.98 22.94 -26.68
CA PRO A 100 4.35 23.20 -27.16
C PRO A 100 4.86 22.03 -28.01
N ASP A 101 5.31 22.37 -29.21
CA ASP A 101 5.89 21.42 -30.19
C ASP A 101 7.14 20.72 -29.64
N ALA A 102 7.74 21.25 -28.57
CA ALA A 102 8.90 20.72 -27.89
C ALA A 102 8.66 19.32 -27.26
N PHE A 103 7.45 19.06 -26.75
CA PHE A 103 7.13 17.71 -26.19
C PHE A 103 6.96 16.67 -27.29
N VAL A 104 6.55 17.08 -28.47
CA VAL A 104 6.44 16.23 -29.67
C VAL A 104 7.83 15.85 -30.22
N GLN A 105 8.88 16.61 -29.91
CA GLN A 105 10.22 16.40 -30.48
C GLN A 105 11.15 15.55 -29.62
N THR A 106 10.97 15.48 -28.29
CA THR A 106 11.86 14.75 -27.39
C THR A 106 11.70 13.22 -27.47
N ASP A 107 10.55 12.72 -27.94
CA ASP A 107 10.23 11.28 -27.89
C ASP A 107 10.34 10.58 -29.28
N ARG A 108 11.19 11.09 -30.19
CA ARG A 108 11.44 10.46 -31.49
C ARG A 108 12.13 9.08 -31.42
N ARG A 109 12.44 8.56 -30.22
CA ARG A 109 13.16 7.29 -30.03
C ARG A 109 12.37 6.16 -29.37
N ALA A 110 11.16 6.36 -28.89
CA ALA A 110 10.36 5.31 -28.27
C ALA A 110 9.11 5.03 -29.11
N SER A 111 8.86 3.78 -29.47
CA SER A 111 7.66 3.31 -30.18
C SER A 111 6.37 3.45 -29.38
N THR A 112 6.43 3.87 -28.11
CA THR A 112 5.32 4.20 -27.22
C THR A 112 4.74 5.61 -27.44
N GLY A 113 5.44 6.47 -28.18
CA GLY A 113 5.05 7.87 -28.39
C GLY A 113 3.82 8.07 -29.29
N ASP A 114 3.42 7.09 -30.07
CA ASP A 114 2.33 7.26 -31.04
C ASP A 114 0.96 7.45 -30.38
N SER A 115 0.63 6.75 -29.33
CA SER A 115 -0.68 6.83 -28.67
C SER A 115 -0.90 8.15 -27.92
N VAL A 116 0.13 8.64 -27.21
CA VAL A 116 0.09 9.93 -26.53
C VAL A 116 -0.04 11.06 -27.55
N ARG A 117 0.77 11.01 -28.61
CA ARG A 117 0.74 12.00 -29.67
C ARG A 117 -0.62 12.06 -30.36
N LEU A 118 -1.23 10.91 -30.66
CA LEU A 118 -2.56 10.84 -31.24
C LEU A 118 -3.60 11.48 -30.32
N TYR A 119 -3.56 11.15 -29.03
CA TYR A 119 -4.44 11.74 -28.04
C TYR A 119 -4.30 13.26 -27.96
N LEU A 120 -3.06 13.78 -27.87
CA LEU A 120 -2.79 15.21 -27.82
C LEU A 120 -3.27 15.92 -29.10
N GLN A 121 -3.12 15.31 -30.25
CA GLN A 121 -3.63 15.83 -31.51
C GLN A 121 -5.16 15.86 -31.56
N GLU A 122 -5.84 14.87 -30.96
CA GLU A 122 -7.31 14.84 -30.90
C GLU A 122 -7.87 15.92 -29.97
N ILE A 123 -7.33 16.08 -28.78
CA ILE A 123 -7.79 17.09 -27.83
C ILE A 123 -7.48 18.51 -28.33
N GLY A 124 -6.40 18.69 -29.11
CA GLY A 124 -6.03 19.96 -29.72
C GLY A 124 -7.02 20.49 -30.76
N LYS A 125 -7.84 19.62 -31.37
CA LYS A 125 -8.87 19.99 -32.33
C LYS A 125 -10.12 20.64 -31.69
N ILE A 126 -10.27 20.46 -30.37
CA ILE A 126 -11.46 20.92 -29.64
C ILE A 126 -11.26 22.38 -29.25
N PRO A 127 -12.17 23.28 -29.65
CA PRO A 127 -12.04 24.70 -29.32
C PRO A 127 -12.22 24.95 -27.83
N LEU A 128 -11.49 25.93 -27.30
CA LEU A 128 -11.69 26.43 -25.95
C LEU A 128 -13.01 27.16 -25.83
N LEU A 129 -13.62 27.13 -24.65
CA LEU A 129 -14.89 27.82 -24.38
C LEU A 129 -14.63 29.24 -23.89
N SER A 130 -15.43 30.17 -24.38
CA SER A 130 -15.47 31.53 -23.81
C SER A 130 -16.13 31.52 -22.43
N PRO A 131 -15.86 32.51 -21.55
CA PRO A 131 -16.49 32.58 -20.22
C PRO A 131 -18.02 32.62 -20.24
N GLU A 132 -18.61 33.13 -21.31
CA GLU A 132 -20.07 33.19 -21.48
C GLU A 132 -20.64 31.82 -21.87
N GLU A 133 -19.98 31.15 -22.84
CA GLU A 133 -20.33 29.77 -23.23
C GLU A 133 -20.15 28.75 -22.09
N GLU A 134 -19.08 28.91 -21.29
CA GLU A 134 -18.83 28.10 -20.12
C GLU A 134 -20.01 28.12 -19.13
N LYS A 135 -20.53 29.34 -18.84
CA LYS A 135 -21.70 29.49 -17.95
C LYS A 135 -22.99 28.91 -18.55
N GLU A 136 -23.22 29.10 -19.85
CA GLU A 136 -24.39 28.56 -20.53
C GLU A 136 -24.37 27.02 -20.55
N ILE A 137 -23.20 26.43 -20.88
CA ILE A 137 -23.02 24.99 -20.88
C ILE A 137 -23.14 24.40 -19.45
N ALA A 138 -22.53 25.07 -18.45
CA ALA A 138 -22.62 24.65 -17.06
C ALA A 138 -24.09 24.64 -16.55
N LYS A 139 -24.90 25.63 -16.95
CA LYS A 139 -26.32 25.66 -16.65
C LYS A 139 -27.05 24.44 -17.25
N ARG A 140 -26.81 24.15 -18.53
CA ARG A 140 -27.39 22.98 -19.21
C ARG A 140 -26.92 21.66 -18.56
N CYS A 141 -25.67 21.60 -18.07
CA CYS A 141 -25.18 20.43 -17.33
C CYS A 141 -25.98 20.20 -16.05
N GLN A 142 -26.30 21.23 -15.27
CA GLN A 142 -27.15 21.11 -14.06
C GLN A 142 -28.58 20.68 -14.39
N GLU A 143 -29.08 21.02 -15.59
CA GLU A 143 -30.39 20.55 -16.11
C GLU A 143 -30.35 19.08 -16.57
N GLY A 144 -29.18 18.41 -16.52
CA GLY A 144 -29.00 17.00 -16.87
C GLY A 144 -28.68 16.73 -18.35
N ASP A 145 -28.27 17.74 -19.13
CA ASP A 145 -27.92 17.59 -20.53
C ASP A 145 -26.54 16.91 -20.69
N GLN A 146 -26.55 15.66 -21.19
CA GLN A 146 -25.34 14.86 -21.41
C GLN A 146 -24.44 15.43 -22.53
N GLU A 147 -25.00 16.08 -23.54
CA GLU A 147 -24.21 16.68 -24.60
C GLU A 147 -23.43 17.89 -24.08
N ALA A 148 -24.08 18.72 -23.23
CA ALA A 148 -23.43 19.83 -22.57
C ALA A 148 -22.32 19.36 -21.63
N ARG A 149 -22.57 18.28 -20.86
CA ARG A 149 -21.57 17.66 -19.99
C ARG A 149 -20.34 17.22 -20.78
N ASN A 150 -20.55 16.45 -21.85
CA ASN A 150 -19.45 15.97 -22.70
C ASN A 150 -18.69 17.13 -23.34
N LYS A 151 -19.39 18.17 -23.76
CA LYS A 151 -18.77 19.38 -24.35
C LYS A 151 -17.88 20.09 -23.32
N LEU A 152 -18.34 20.27 -22.08
CA LEU A 152 -17.57 20.89 -21.01
C LEU A 152 -16.31 20.07 -20.66
N ILE A 153 -16.43 18.74 -20.54
CA ILE A 153 -15.30 17.84 -20.30
C ILE A 153 -14.28 17.97 -21.45
N ASN A 154 -14.72 17.77 -22.68
CA ASN A 154 -13.83 17.72 -23.84
C ASN A 154 -13.04 19.04 -24.05
N SER A 155 -13.67 20.18 -23.82
CA SER A 155 -13.01 21.49 -23.96
C SER A 155 -11.97 21.77 -22.86
N ASN A 156 -11.98 20.99 -21.75
CA ASN A 156 -11.03 21.14 -20.63
C ASN A 156 -10.00 20.01 -20.54
N LEU A 157 -9.93 19.07 -21.47
CA LEU A 157 -8.92 18.01 -21.48
C LEU A 157 -7.48 18.56 -21.58
N ARG A 158 -7.29 19.70 -22.24
CA ARG A 158 -5.99 20.39 -22.32
C ARG A 158 -5.51 20.85 -20.94
N LEU A 159 -6.42 21.30 -20.07
CA LEU A 159 -6.10 21.65 -18.67
C LEU A 159 -5.58 20.45 -17.89
N VAL A 160 -6.20 19.27 -18.06
CA VAL A 160 -5.72 18.02 -17.41
C VAL A 160 -4.30 17.71 -17.83
N VAL A 161 -3.98 17.81 -19.13
CA VAL A 161 -2.62 17.53 -19.63
C VAL A 161 -1.60 18.51 -19.06
N SER A 162 -1.94 19.80 -18.94
CA SER A 162 -1.05 20.82 -18.38
C SER A 162 -0.70 20.53 -16.91
N ILE A 163 -1.68 20.06 -16.13
CA ILE A 163 -1.47 19.68 -14.74
C ILE A 163 -0.68 18.36 -14.67
N ALA A 164 -1.04 17.34 -15.48
CA ALA A 164 -0.36 16.04 -15.49
C ALA A 164 1.15 16.13 -15.78
N LYS A 165 1.57 17.12 -16.58
CA LYS A 165 3.00 17.37 -16.85
C LYS A 165 3.82 17.63 -15.59
N LYS A 166 3.22 18.22 -14.56
CA LYS A 166 3.90 18.51 -13.29
C LYS A 166 4.18 17.24 -12.47
N TYR A 167 3.44 16.13 -12.73
CA TYR A 167 3.49 14.88 -11.98
C TYR A 167 4.20 13.73 -12.70
N ILE A 168 4.90 14.01 -13.80
CA ILE A 168 5.68 13.01 -14.55
C ILE A 168 6.84 12.51 -13.68
N LYS A 169 7.23 11.21 -13.87
CA LYS A 169 8.32 10.50 -13.14
C LYS A 169 8.01 10.14 -11.67
N ARG A 170 6.75 10.18 -11.26
CA ARG A 170 6.36 9.86 -9.87
C ARG A 170 5.72 8.47 -9.72
N GLY A 171 6.19 7.50 -10.51
CA GLY A 171 5.76 6.10 -10.40
C GLY A 171 4.57 5.71 -11.29
N LEU A 172 3.86 6.67 -11.89
CA LEU A 172 2.81 6.41 -12.86
C LEU A 172 3.23 6.85 -14.27
N SER A 173 2.71 6.15 -15.28
CA SER A 173 2.89 6.56 -16.67
C SER A 173 2.15 7.86 -16.96
N PHE A 174 2.64 8.65 -17.93
CA PHE A 174 1.98 9.92 -18.30
C PHE A 174 0.54 9.70 -18.78
N GLN A 175 0.27 8.58 -19.45
CA GLN A 175 -1.09 8.23 -19.90
C GLN A 175 -2.02 7.95 -18.73
N ASP A 176 -1.55 7.22 -17.73
CA ASP A 176 -2.34 6.90 -16.53
C ASP A 176 -2.63 8.17 -15.72
N LEU A 177 -1.63 9.05 -15.58
CA LEU A 177 -1.83 10.37 -14.94
C LEU A 177 -2.90 11.20 -15.65
N ILE A 178 -2.91 11.24 -16.99
CA ILE A 178 -3.94 11.93 -17.75
C ILE A 178 -5.31 11.29 -17.50
N GLN A 179 -5.42 9.96 -17.49
CA GLN A 179 -6.73 9.29 -17.27
C GLN A 179 -7.26 9.51 -15.86
N GLU A 180 -6.40 9.43 -14.84
CA GLU A 180 -6.79 9.74 -13.46
C GLU A 180 -7.19 11.22 -13.31
N GLY A 181 -6.47 12.14 -13.97
CA GLY A 181 -6.86 13.54 -14.04
C GLY A 181 -8.19 13.77 -14.78
N ASN A 182 -8.47 13.01 -15.84
CA ASN A 182 -9.77 13.05 -16.54
C ASN A 182 -10.91 12.56 -15.62
N MET A 183 -10.66 11.57 -14.75
CA MET A 183 -11.62 11.15 -13.74
C MET A 183 -11.91 12.28 -12.75
N GLY A 184 -10.87 13.00 -12.31
CA GLY A 184 -11.00 14.20 -11.48
C GLY A 184 -11.81 15.30 -12.19
N LEU A 185 -11.53 15.57 -13.47
CA LEU A 185 -12.28 16.54 -14.27
C LEU A 185 -13.77 16.19 -14.38
N MET A 186 -14.10 14.91 -14.59
CA MET A 186 -15.51 14.46 -14.65
C MET A 186 -16.24 14.69 -13.32
N ARG A 187 -15.59 14.43 -12.19
CA ARG A 187 -16.15 14.75 -10.86
C ARG A 187 -16.34 16.27 -10.68
N ALA A 188 -15.37 17.07 -11.14
CA ALA A 188 -15.48 18.53 -11.09
C ALA A 188 -16.70 19.04 -11.88
N VAL A 189 -16.97 18.48 -13.06
CA VAL A 189 -18.13 18.86 -13.89
C VAL A 189 -19.44 18.51 -13.19
N GLU A 190 -19.52 17.40 -12.48
CA GLU A 190 -20.72 16.97 -11.74
C GLU A 190 -21.05 17.89 -10.56
N LYS A 191 -20.00 18.38 -9.89
CA LYS A 191 -20.13 19.18 -8.66
C LYS A 191 -20.06 20.69 -8.89
N PHE A 192 -19.78 21.16 -10.12
CA PHE A 192 -19.58 22.57 -10.40
C PHE A 192 -20.87 23.38 -10.30
N ASP A 193 -20.80 24.51 -9.54
CA ASP A 193 -21.89 25.48 -9.40
C ASP A 193 -21.54 26.81 -10.07
N TYR A 194 -22.17 27.07 -11.22
CA TYR A 194 -21.97 28.31 -12.00
C TYR A 194 -22.47 29.56 -11.27
N GLN A 195 -23.34 29.46 -10.25
CA GLN A 195 -23.90 30.59 -9.52
C GLN A 195 -22.87 31.28 -8.62
N LYS A 196 -21.82 30.54 -8.19
CA LYS A 196 -20.75 31.05 -7.33
C LYS A 196 -19.85 32.08 -8.04
N GLY A 197 -19.93 32.23 -9.36
CA GLY A 197 -19.24 33.28 -10.12
C GLY A 197 -17.75 33.03 -10.39
N PHE A 198 -17.17 31.91 -9.97
CA PHE A 198 -15.81 31.52 -10.28
C PHE A 198 -15.72 30.82 -11.63
N ARG A 199 -14.52 30.84 -12.25
CA ARG A 199 -14.23 30.10 -13.48
C ARG A 199 -14.22 28.61 -13.20
N PHE A 200 -14.69 27.82 -14.16
CA PHE A 200 -14.65 26.36 -14.06
C PHE A 200 -13.22 25.83 -13.90
N SER A 201 -12.24 26.39 -14.63
CA SER A 201 -10.84 25.99 -14.52
C SER A 201 -10.28 26.08 -13.10
N THR A 202 -10.61 27.15 -12.34
CA THR A 202 -10.16 27.31 -10.95
C THR A 202 -10.68 26.19 -10.04
N TYR A 203 -11.93 25.78 -10.21
CA TYR A 203 -12.53 24.69 -9.46
C TYR A 203 -12.03 23.31 -9.91
N ALA A 204 -11.95 23.11 -11.23
CA ALA A 204 -11.53 21.83 -11.82
C ALA A 204 -10.06 21.49 -11.49
N THR A 205 -9.16 22.47 -11.42
CA THR A 205 -7.74 22.27 -11.11
C THR A 205 -7.58 21.53 -9.79
N TRP A 206 -8.34 21.88 -8.77
CA TRP A 206 -8.30 21.19 -7.49
C TRP A 206 -8.68 19.70 -7.61
N TRP A 207 -9.80 19.40 -8.28
CA TRP A 207 -10.27 18.01 -8.45
C TRP A 207 -9.33 17.16 -9.30
N ILE A 208 -8.77 17.76 -10.34
CA ILE A 208 -7.79 17.09 -11.22
C ILE A 208 -6.54 16.75 -10.43
N ARG A 209 -6.02 17.72 -9.66
CA ARG A 209 -4.84 17.56 -8.82
C ARG A 209 -5.05 16.48 -7.78
N GLN A 210 -6.12 16.57 -7.01
CA GLN A 210 -6.47 15.61 -5.98
C GLN A 210 -6.58 14.18 -6.51
N SER A 211 -7.21 14.02 -7.68
CA SER A 211 -7.32 12.70 -8.32
C SER A 211 -5.94 12.14 -8.72
N MET A 212 -5.04 12.98 -9.25
CA MET A 212 -3.69 12.57 -9.62
C MET A 212 -2.83 12.21 -8.41
N ILE A 213 -2.81 13.05 -7.38
CA ILE A 213 -2.04 12.80 -6.13
C ILE A 213 -2.51 11.49 -5.49
N ARG A 214 -3.82 11.31 -5.40
CA ARG A 214 -4.40 10.09 -4.85
C ARG A 214 -4.01 8.85 -5.68
N ALA A 215 -4.10 8.94 -7.01
CA ALA A 215 -3.69 7.83 -7.88
C ALA A 215 -2.19 7.51 -7.73
N ILE A 216 -1.33 8.51 -7.58
CA ILE A 216 0.10 8.30 -7.30
C ILE A 216 0.26 7.59 -5.96
N ALA A 217 -0.41 8.03 -4.89
CA ALA A 217 -0.31 7.40 -3.59
C ALA A 217 -0.78 5.94 -3.60
N ASP A 218 -1.83 5.62 -4.37
CA ASP A 218 -2.46 4.31 -4.40
C ASP A 218 -1.80 3.31 -5.35
N GLN A 219 -1.20 3.77 -6.47
CA GLN A 219 -0.82 2.90 -7.59
C GLN A 219 0.66 3.01 -7.98
N SER A 220 1.44 3.95 -7.42
CA SER A 220 2.84 4.16 -7.83
C SER A 220 3.79 3.07 -7.35
N ARG A 221 3.42 2.28 -6.35
CA ARG A 221 4.29 1.28 -5.72
C ARG A 221 3.77 -0.13 -5.97
N ASP A 222 4.67 -1.08 -6.20
CA ASP A 222 4.33 -2.50 -6.33
C ASP A 222 3.63 -3.04 -5.07
N ILE A 223 4.08 -2.61 -3.89
CA ILE A 223 3.42 -2.89 -2.62
C ILE A 223 2.71 -1.62 -2.19
N ARG A 224 1.37 -1.64 -2.25
CA ARG A 224 0.54 -0.49 -1.86
C ARG A 224 0.81 -0.08 -0.42
N LEU A 225 0.99 1.21 -0.22
CA LEU A 225 1.08 1.85 1.10
C LEU A 225 -0.15 2.73 1.34
N PRO A 226 -0.66 2.81 2.59
CA PRO A 226 -1.68 3.79 2.94
C PRO A 226 -1.20 5.23 2.72
N VAL A 227 -2.13 6.14 2.37
CA VAL A 227 -1.81 7.54 2.03
C VAL A 227 -1.02 8.23 3.14
N HIS A 228 -1.47 8.10 4.39
CA HIS A 228 -0.78 8.71 5.54
C HIS A 228 0.67 8.20 5.75
N MET A 229 0.98 6.95 5.33
CA MET A 229 2.37 6.45 5.36
C MET A 229 3.21 7.11 4.27
N GLY A 230 2.62 7.34 3.09
CA GLY A 230 3.26 8.11 2.02
C GLY A 230 3.63 9.52 2.47
N GLU A 231 2.71 10.21 3.14
CA GLU A 231 2.93 11.55 3.72
C GLU A 231 4.05 11.56 4.77
N GLN A 232 4.05 10.56 5.67
CA GLN A 232 5.13 10.44 6.66
C GLN A 232 6.49 10.21 6.00
N ILE A 233 6.56 9.38 4.96
CA ILE A 233 7.78 9.15 4.19
C ILE A 233 8.28 10.45 3.55
N MET A 234 7.39 11.24 2.94
CA MET A 234 7.75 12.53 2.34
C MET A 234 8.27 13.52 3.39
N LYS A 235 7.58 13.65 4.54
CA LYS A 235 8.02 14.51 5.64
C LYS A 235 9.42 14.10 6.15
N VAL A 236 9.68 12.81 6.31
CA VAL A 236 11.00 12.29 6.73
C VAL A 236 12.07 12.60 5.68
N ARG A 237 11.81 12.33 4.39
CA ARG A 237 12.76 12.59 3.30
C ARG A 237 13.08 14.09 3.14
N ARG A 238 12.06 14.95 3.27
CA ARG A 238 12.28 16.41 3.24
C ARG A 238 13.16 16.87 4.39
N THR A 239 12.89 16.40 5.61
CA THR A 239 13.72 16.71 6.78
C THR A 239 15.16 16.18 6.61
N GLU A 240 15.31 15.00 6.04
CA GLU A 240 16.62 14.40 5.70
C GLU A 240 17.39 15.27 4.71
N LYS A 241 16.76 15.68 3.58
CA LYS A 241 17.38 16.60 2.59
C LYS A 241 17.82 17.92 3.25
N GLN A 242 16.96 18.55 4.05
CA GLN A 242 17.29 19.78 4.75
C GLN A 242 18.49 19.61 5.70
N LEU A 243 18.54 18.51 6.44
CA LEU A 243 19.66 18.21 7.34
C LEU A 243 20.97 17.92 6.58
N ILE A 244 20.89 17.28 5.42
CA ILE A 244 22.06 17.08 4.54
C ILE A 244 22.62 18.43 4.08
N GLN A 245 21.78 19.38 3.70
CA GLN A 245 22.21 20.72 3.32
C GLN A 245 22.82 21.49 4.49
N GLU A 246 22.23 21.37 5.71
CA GLU A 246 22.75 22.05 6.91
C GLU A 246 24.06 21.45 7.43
N LEU A 247 24.17 20.11 7.45
CA LEU A 247 25.27 19.38 8.06
C LEU A 247 26.39 19.03 7.08
N GLY A 248 26.13 19.02 5.77
CA GLY A 248 27.06 18.57 4.73
C GLY A 248 27.40 17.07 4.78
N ARG A 249 26.60 16.27 5.51
CA ARG A 249 26.72 14.81 5.65
C ARG A 249 25.35 14.17 5.84
N GLU A 250 25.27 12.86 5.65
CA GLU A 250 24.05 12.10 5.99
C GLU A 250 23.70 12.24 7.48
N PRO A 251 22.43 12.60 7.81
CA PRO A 251 21.97 12.73 9.17
C PRO A 251 21.72 11.35 9.80
N THR A 252 21.88 11.27 11.11
CA THR A 252 21.48 10.07 11.87
C THR A 252 19.98 10.08 12.15
N TYR A 253 19.37 8.93 12.36
CA TYR A 253 17.93 8.82 12.70
C TYR A 253 17.54 9.65 13.93
N ARG A 254 18.48 9.86 14.86
CA ARG A 254 18.26 10.70 16.04
C ARG A 254 18.20 12.19 15.70
N GLU A 255 19.01 12.64 14.73
CA GLU A 255 19.00 14.03 14.27
C GLU A 255 17.73 14.34 13.49
N ILE A 256 17.26 13.39 12.65
CA ILE A 256 15.98 13.51 11.93
C ILE A 256 14.83 13.58 12.94
N ALA A 257 14.77 12.65 13.90
CA ALA A 257 13.73 12.62 14.93
C ALA A 257 13.72 13.87 15.81
N ALA A 258 14.89 14.45 16.10
CA ALA A 258 14.99 15.67 16.89
C ALA A 258 14.42 16.92 16.19
N LYS A 259 14.45 16.93 14.83
CA LYS A 259 13.89 18.02 14.02
C LYS A 259 12.40 17.84 13.76
N MET A 260 11.89 16.60 13.86
CA MET A 260 10.47 16.27 13.69
C MET A 260 9.76 16.16 15.04
N GLU A 261 8.73 16.97 15.25
CA GLU A 261 7.93 16.93 16.49
C GLU A 261 7.19 15.58 16.60
N GLY A 262 7.31 14.92 17.76
CA GLY A 262 6.55 13.70 18.08
C GLY A 262 7.08 12.39 17.51
N MET A 263 8.23 12.39 16.78
CA MET A 263 8.82 11.17 16.23
C MET A 263 9.96 10.61 17.08
N THR A 264 9.99 9.28 17.23
CA THR A 264 11.11 8.58 17.87
C THR A 264 12.11 8.11 16.80
N PRO A 265 13.41 7.96 17.12
CA PRO A 265 14.41 7.46 16.18
C PRO A 265 14.08 6.07 15.60
N GLU A 266 13.46 5.22 16.42
CA GLU A 266 13.00 3.87 15.99
C GLU A 266 11.91 3.98 14.95
N ARG A 267 10.98 4.93 15.10
CA ARG A 267 9.90 5.16 14.14
C ARG A 267 10.43 5.70 12.81
N VAL A 268 11.41 6.59 12.83
CA VAL A 268 12.08 7.08 11.61
C VAL A 268 12.75 5.92 10.87
N GLU A 269 13.44 5.01 11.58
CA GLU A 269 14.05 3.83 10.97
C GLU A 269 13.01 2.90 10.33
N GLU A 270 11.86 2.67 10.99
CA GLU A 270 10.75 1.88 10.43
C GLU A 270 10.19 2.51 9.16
N ILE A 271 9.93 3.83 9.16
CA ILE A 271 9.41 4.56 7.99
C ILE A 271 10.38 4.47 6.82
N LEU A 272 11.67 4.63 7.05
CA LEU A 272 12.68 4.52 5.99
C LEU A 272 12.80 3.08 5.45
N LYS A 273 12.62 2.05 6.29
CA LYS A 273 12.55 0.66 5.82
C LYS A 273 11.32 0.39 4.94
N ILE A 274 10.16 0.93 5.33
CA ILE A 274 8.93 0.82 4.54
C ILE A 274 9.04 1.60 3.21
N ALA A 275 9.80 2.69 3.21
CA ALA A 275 10.02 3.51 2.02
C ALA A 275 10.86 2.82 0.93
N MET A 276 11.58 1.72 1.25
CA MET A 276 12.37 0.98 0.27
C MET A 276 11.48 0.31 -0.78
N GLU A 277 11.90 0.37 -2.03
CA GLU A 277 11.25 -0.31 -3.13
C GLU A 277 11.82 -1.72 -3.33
N PRO A 278 11.00 -2.70 -3.77
CA PRO A 278 11.49 -4.02 -4.10
C PRO A 278 12.45 -3.97 -5.29
N VAL A 279 13.49 -4.79 -5.23
CA VAL A 279 14.47 -4.93 -6.31
C VAL A 279 14.07 -6.10 -7.22
N SER A 280 14.21 -5.94 -8.53
CA SER A 280 13.90 -7.01 -9.48
C SER A 280 14.85 -8.21 -9.28
N LEU A 281 14.28 -9.41 -9.28
CA LEU A 281 15.05 -10.67 -9.24
C LEU A 281 15.88 -10.92 -10.50
N GLU A 282 15.52 -10.29 -11.62
CA GLU A 282 16.23 -10.37 -12.88
C GLU A 282 17.45 -9.42 -12.95
N THR A 283 17.66 -8.61 -11.89
CA THR A 283 18.81 -7.72 -11.82
C THR A 283 20.09 -8.55 -11.91
N PRO A 284 21.02 -8.21 -12.85
CA PRO A 284 22.28 -8.93 -12.97
C PRO A 284 23.11 -8.80 -11.69
N ALA A 285 23.66 -9.91 -11.23
CA ALA A 285 24.46 -9.99 -10.02
C ALA A 285 25.92 -10.37 -10.38
N GLY A 286 26.87 -9.50 -10.07
CA GLY A 286 28.28 -9.71 -10.34
C GLY A 286 28.75 -9.16 -11.70
N GLU A 287 30.00 -9.48 -12.07
CA GLU A 287 30.64 -9.03 -13.31
C GLU A 287 30.27 -9.89 -14.54
N GLU A 288 29.64 -11.04 -14.33
CA GLU A 288 29.21 -11.94 -15.39
C GLU A 288 27.75 -11.67 -15.78
N GLU A 289 27.51 -11.32 -17.04
CA GLU A 289 26.18 -10.97 -17.58
C GLU A 289 25.12 -12.09 -17.48
N ASN A 290 25.51 -13.31 -17.11
CA ASN A 290 24.63 -14.50 -17.10
C ASN A 290 24.05 -14.84 -15.73
N SER A 291 24.47 -14.18 -14.64
CA SER A 291 23.93 -14.43 -13.29
C SER A 291 22.94 -13.37 -12.89
N THR A 292 21.81 -13.79 -12.37
CA THR A 292 20.74 -12.92 -11.86
C THR A 292 20.65 -13.03 -10.34
N LEU A 293 20.02 -12.06 -9.68
CA LEU A 293 19.81 -12.08 -8.23
C LEU A 293 19.00 -13.31 -7.81
N SER A 294 18.10 -13.80 -8.67
CA SER A 294 17.29 -15.00 -8.41
C SER A 294 18.11 -16.26 -8.23
N ASP A 295 19.29 -16.37 -8.86
CA ASP A 295 20.15 -17.55 -8.78
C ASP A 295 20.80 -17.72 -7.39
N PHE A 296 20.84 -16.64 -6.59
CA PHE A 296 21.41 -16.64 -5.22
C PHE A 296 20.38 -16.85 -4.12
N ILE A 297 19.09 -16.87 -4.46
CA ILE A 297 18.03 -17.04 -3.47
C ILE A 297 17.72 -18.53 -3.34
N GLU A 298 17.97 -19.09 -2.16
CA GLU A 298 17.67 -20.49 -1.88
C GLU A 298 16.17 -20.74 -1.70
N ASP A 299 15.71 -21.89 -2.17
CA ASP A 299 14.34 -22.37 -1.97
C ASP A 299 14.20 -23.01 -0.58
N THR A 300 13.63 -22.26 0.36
CA THR A 300 13.37 -22.73 1.74
C THR A 300 12.22 -23.73 1.86
N SER A 301 11.44 -23.95 0.78
CA SER A 301 10.35 -24.94 0.77
C SER A 301 10.85 -26.37 0.54
N ILE A 302 12.01 -26.51 -0.07
CA ILE A 302 12.65 -27.81 -0.32
C ILE A 302 13.45 -28.22 0.92
N VAL A 303 13.22 -29.44 1.39
CA VAL A 303 13.98 -30.01 2.50
C VAL A 303 15.41 -30.29 2.05
N ASP A 304 16.40 -29.81 2.82
CA ASP A 304 17.81 -30.08 2.56
C ASP A 304 18.03 -31.62 2.43
N PRO A 305 18.84 -32.08 1.45
CA PRO A 305 19.20 -33.50 1.32
C PRO A 305 19.72 -34.14 2.60
N LYS A 306 20.46 -33.40 3.41
CA LYS A 306 20.92 -33.83 4.73
C LYS A 306 19.77 -34.12 5.69
N ASP A 307 18.82 -33.16 5.76
CA ASP A 307 17.66 -33.28 6.63
C ASP A 307 16.70 -34.36 6.15
N TYR A 308 16.56 -34.52 4.82
CA TYR A 308 15.79 -35.63 4.26
C TYR A 308 16.41 -36.99 4.63
N ALA A 309 17.72 -37.15 4.50
CA ALA A 309 18.41 -38.38 4.88
C ALA A 309 18.27 -38.65 6.40
N ASN A 310 18.48 -37.62 7.23
CA ASN A 310 18.32 -37.72 8.67
C ASN A 310 16.88 -38.13 9.06
N ASN A 311 15.87 -37.52 8.42
CA ASN A 311 14.48 -37.87 8.66
C ASN A 311 14.15 -39.30 8.21
N ALA A 312 14.75 -39.79 7.11
CA ALA A 312 14.60 -41.17 6.66
C ALA A 312 15.21 -42.15 7.66
N PHE A 313 16.43 -41.92 8.14
CA PHE A 313 17.06 -42.72 9.18
C PHE A 313 16.26 -42.68 10.48
N LEU A 314 15.79 -41.53 10.90
CA LEU A 314 14.95 -41.40 12.09
C LEU A 314 13.67 -42.24 11.96
N LYS A 315 13.02 -42.20 10.79
CA LYS A 315 11.83 -43.02 10.51
C LYS A 315 12.11 -44.51 10.59
N GLU A 316 13.21 -45.00 10.00
CA GLU A 316 13.61 -46.39 10.10
C GLU A 316 13.90 -46.82 11.54
N GLU A 317 14.59 -46.00 12.30
CA GLU A 317 14.89 -46.29 13.70
C GLU A 317 13.63 -46.28 14.56
N MET A 318 12.72 -45.34 14.34
CA MET A 318 11.40 -45.33 14.98
C MET A 318 10.62 -46.61 14.69
N ASP A 319 10.63 -47.10 13.44
CA ASP A 319 9.98 -48.35 13.07
C ASP A 319 10.59 -49.57 13.78
N ARG A 320 11.93 -49.61 13.89
CA ARG A 320 12.62 -50.68 14.68
C ARG A 320 12.21 -50.66 16.14
N ILE A 321 12.09 -49.50 16.74
CA ILE A 321 11.69 -49.33 18.13
C ILE A 321 10.25 -49.78 18.32
N LEU A 322 9.36 -49.39 17.43
CA LEU A 322 7.96 -49.77 17.50
C LEU A 322 7.73 -51.27 17.34
N GLN A 323 8.62 -52.02 16.66
CA GLN A 323 8.56 -53.47 16.57
C GLN A 323 8.74 -54.17 17.93
N MET A 324 9.26 -53.50 18.96
CA MET A 324 9.35 -54.06 20.34
C MET A 324 8.01 -54.03 21.06
N LEU A 325 7.01 -53.37 20.51
CA LEU A 325 5.66 -53.31 21.04
C LEU A 325 4.77 -54.39 20.44
N ASN A 326 3.70 -54.78 21.16
CA ASN A 326 2.67 -55.64 20.58
C ASN A 326 1.94 -54.90 19.45
N GLU A 327 1.43 -55.60 18.43
CA GLU A 327 0.74 -55.05 17.29
C GLU A 327 -0.35 -53.99 17.66
N ARG A 328 -1.11 -54.27 18.73
CA ARG A 328 -2.14 -53.32 19.24
C ARG A 328 -1.53 -52.08 19.86
N GLU A 329 -0.46 -52.19 20.62
CA GLU A 329 0.26 -51.06 21.22
C GLU A 329 0.92 -50.22 20.13
N GLN A 330 1.52 -50.88 19.14
CA GLN A 330 2.15 -50.22 17.99
C GLN A 330 1.12 -49.41 17.16
N LYS A 331 -0.01 -50.03 16.82
CA LYS A 331 -1.07 -49.35 16.07
C LYS A 331 -1.60 -48.10 16.80
N ILE A 332 -1.81 -48.21 18.11
CA ILE A 332 -2.29 -47.09 18.93
C ILE A 332 -1.27 -45.94 18.93
N ILE A 333 0.03 -46.23 19.12
CA ILE A 333 1.10 -45.24 19.12
C ILE A 333 1.21 -44.58 17.74
N ARG A 334 1.21 -45.33 16.61
CA ARG A 334 1.25 -44.82 15.27
C ARG A 334 0.11 -43.82 15.00
N MET A 335 -1.12 -44.17 15.33
CA MET A 335 -2.28 -43.30 15.16
C MET A 335 -2.24 -42.08 16.09
N ARG A 336 -1.81 -42.27 17.34
CA ARG A 336 -1.79 -41.16 18.32
C ARG A 336 -0.79 -40.08 17.98
N PHE A 337 0.39 -40.47 17.49
CA PHE A 337 1.46 -39.55 17.12
C PHE A 337 1.47 -39.20 15.61
N GLY A 338 0.55 -39.79 14.81
CA GLY A 338 0.46 -39.52 13.40
C GLY A 338 1.68 -39.94 12.58
N LEU A 339 2.30 -41.07 12.97
CA LEU A 339 3.55 -41.56 12.35
C LEU A 339 3.35 -42.04 10.90
N ASP A 340 2.14 -42.45 10.55
CA ASP A 340 1.80 -42.93 9.21
C ASP A 340 1.21 -41.79 8.35
N ASP A 341 0.26 -40.98 8.90
CA ASP A 341 -0.53 -40.00 8.18
C ASP A 341 -0.06 -38.56 8.43
N GLY A 342 0.96 -38.34 9.26
CA GLY A 342 1.43 -37.00 9.67
C GLY A 342 0.44 -36.23 10.56
N ARG A 343 -0.72 -36.81 10.93
CA ARG A 343 -1.76 -36.15 11.73
C ARG A 343 -1.96 -36.87 13.07
N PRO A 344 -1.61 -36.28 14.23
CA PRO A 344 -1.85 -36.85 15.52
C PRO A 344 -3.36 -36.92 15.80
N LYS A 345 -3.87 -38.13 16.14
CA LYS A 345 -5.27 -38.36 16.51
C LYS A 345 -5.47 -38.20 18.02
N THR A 346 -6.65 -37.71 18.40
CA THR A 346 -7.04 -37.60 19.81
C THR A 346 -7.32 -38.98 20.44
N LEU A 347 -7.27 -39.08 21.78
CA LEU A 347 -7.58 -40.34 22.48
C LEU A 347 -8.99 -40.89 22.20
N GLU A 348 -9.93 -40.00 21.90
CA GLU A 348 -11.32 -40.38 21.59
C GLU A 348 -11.43 -40.93 20.15
N GLU A 349 -10.74 -40.32 19.20
CA GLU A 349 -10.70 -40.79 17.80
C GLU A 349 -10.04 -42.16 17.70
N VAL A 350 -8.88 -42.34 18.36
CA VAL A 350 -8.22 -43.65 18.43
C VAL A 350 -9.10 -44.67 19.14
N GLY A 351 -9.83 -44.27 20.19
CA GLY A 351 -10.76 -45.12 20.90
C GLY A 351 -11.91 -45.57 19.99
N ARG A 352 -12.49 -44.72 19.19
CA ARG A 352 -13.54 -45.06 18.21
C ARG A 352 -13.01 -46.03 17.16
N GLU A 353 -11.82 -45.79 16.62
CA GLU A 353 -11.22 -46.63 15.59
C GLU A 353 -10.81 -48.01 16.08
N CYS A 354 -10.38 -48.13 17.34
CA CYS A 354 -10.00 -49.39 17.98
C CYS A 354 -11.15 -50.06 18.76
N ASN A 355 -12.35 -49.50 18.78
CA ASN A 355 -13.50 -49.95 19.57
C ASN A 355 -13.21 -50.12 21.06
N VAL A 356 -12.50 -49.14 21.65
CA VAL A 356 -12.08 -49.17 23.07
C VAL A 356 -12.36 -47.79 23.70
N THR A 357 -12.60 -47.79 25.03
CA THR A 357 -12.83 -46.54 25.76
C THR A 357 -11.58 -45.64 25.79
N ARG A 358 -11.77 -44.33 25.84
CA ARG A 358 -10.72 -43.30 25.95
C ARG A 358 -9.71 -43.63 27.06
N GLU A 359 -10.19 -43.99 28.23
CA GLU A 359 -9.34 -44.28 29.37
C GLU A 359 -8.49 -45.54 29.13
N ARG A 360 -9.05 -46.56 28.45
CA ARG A 360 -8.28 -47.74 28.09
C ARG A 360 -7.17 -47.43 27.08
N ILE A 361 -7.41 -46.56 26.13
CA ILE A 361 -6.36 -46.09 25.20
C ILE A 361 -5.26 -45.35 25.97
N ARG A 362 -5.61 -44.46 26.91
CA ARG A 362 -4.64 -43.77 27.78
C ARG A 362 -3.75 -44.75 28.59
N GLN A 363 -4.38 -45.82 29.11
CA GLN A 363 -3.63 -46.88 29.85
C GLN A 363 -2.67 -47.62 28.92
N ILE A 364 -3.10 -47.95 27.70
CA ILE A 364 -2.27 -48.69 26.74
C ILE A 364 -1.11 -47.79 26.28
N GLU A 365 -1.38 -46.51 25.94
CA GLU A 365 -0.38 -45.51 25.60
C GLU A 365 0.69 -45.39 26.71
N ALA A 366 0.26 -45.16 27.95
CA ALA A 366 1.18 -45.04 29.08
C ALA A 366 2.03 -46.32 29.30
N LYS A 367 1.44 -47.49 29.09
CA LYS A 367 2.16 -48.78 29.19
C LYS A 367 3.16 -48.95 28.05
N ALA A 368 2.78 -48.60 26.82
CA ALA A 368 3.63 -48.66 25.65
C ALA A 368 4.83 -47.70 25.79
N LEU A 369 4.60 -46.44 26.17
CA LEU A 369 5.66 -45.46 26.39
C LEU A 369 6.63 -45.92 27.53
N ARG A 370 6.13 -46.52 28.63
CA ARG A 370 7.00 -47.05 29.67
C ARG A 370 7.86 -48.23 29.18
N LYS A 371 7.31 -49.10 28.31
CA LYS A 371 8.09 -50.19 27.70
C LYS A 371 9.19 -49.62 26.80
N LEU A 372 8.86 -48.65 25.97
CA LEU A 372 9.83 -47.97 25.10
C LEU A 372 10.94 -47.32 25.92
N ASN A 373 10.58 -46.53 26.94
CA ASN A 373 11.55 -45.82 27.77
C ASN A 373 12.48 -46.79 28.53
N ARG A 374 11.94 -47.89 29.04
CA ARG A 374 12.74 -48.92 29.75
C ARG A 374 13.76 -49.61 28.84
N ASN A 375 13.37 -49.89 27.60
CA ASN A 375 14.24 -50.55 26.64
C ASN A 375 15.27 -49.58 26.04
N TYR A 376 14.94 -48.27 25.98
CA TYR A 376 15.81 -47.21 25.44
C TYR A 376 16.82 -46.67 26.45
N ALA A 377 16.54 -46.70 27.74
CA ALA A 377 17.48 -46.27 28.77
C ALA A 377 18.79 -47.08 28.77
N CYS A 378 18.82 -48.22 28.07
CA CYS A 378 20.00 -49.05 27.88
C CYS A 378 20.80 -48.77 26.61
N LYS A 379 20.33 -47.91 25.70
CA LYS A 379 21.02 -47.55 24.44
C LYS A 379 21.35 -46.07 24.42
N GLN A 380 22.63 -45.76 24.51
CA GLN A 380 23.17 -44.38 24.53
C GLN A 380 23.01 -43.62 23.20
N ASP A 381 22.54 -44.27 22.13
CA ASP A 381 22.60 -43.78 20.75
C ASP A 381 21.66 -42.60 20.43
N PHE A 382 20.74 -42.21 21.33
CA PHE A 382 19.76 -41.11 21.07
C PHE A 382 20.17 -39.77 21.66
N ARG A 383 21.25 -39.65 22.39
CA ARG A 383 21.73 -38.37 22.90
C ARG A 383 22.34 -37.50 21.80
N ASP A 384 22.94 -38.14 20.80
CA ASP A 384 23.61 -37.46 19.68
C ASP A 384 22.65 -36.77 18.69
N TRP A 385 21.34 -37.17 18.74
CA TRP A 385 20.29 -36.56 17.89
C TRP A 385 19.62 -35.33 18.49
N LYS A 386 19.91 -34.98 19.74
CA LYS A 386 19.31 -33.83 20.43
C LYS A 386 20.17 -32.60 20.38
N GLU A 387 21.40 -32.70 19.93
CA GLU A 387 22.40 -31.61 19.90
C GLU A 387 22.76 -31.10 18.50
N ASN A 388 22.07 -31.56 17.47
CA ASN A 388 22.12 -31.02 16.10
C ASN A 388 20.70 -30.52 15.74
#